data_303dedbe2c3e264b35562483fc404437
#
_entry.id   303dedbe2c3e264b35562483fc404437
#
_cell.length_a   1.000
_cell.length_b   1.000
_cell.length_c   1.000
_cell.angle_alpha   90.00
_cell.angle_beta   90.00
_cell.angle_gamma   90.00
#
_symmetry.space_group_name_H-M   'P 1'
#
loop_
_entity.id
_entity.type
_entity.pdbx_description
1 polymer ?
#
loop_
_entity_poly.entity_id
_entity_poly.type
_entity_poly.pdbx_seq_one_letter_code
_entity_poly.pdbx_strand_id
1 'polypeptide(L)'
;MPIALKEWAVTVRALAEGEQLITLRKGGIREPEKHFKLDHDRFFLYPTFDHQRNDLVRESHQPELRRALEEGVWNDGEPSVTAFRVEGGIQQPERVRIRAWAEVAGHFTISDPRCVDALSPFYVWTPDYAEKRLEWKRRHPLHVLLLRTYRIPRPVTVKVKDEYGVCSSWLELQRELPFEGTPVLSDGEFERAAEEIEGITREASQPLGQPVLV
;
A
#
# COMPACT_ATOMS: atom_id res chain seq x y z
N MET A 1 9.89 19.33 -3.28
CA MET A 1 8.80 19.01 -2.34
C MET A 1 8.83 17.51 -2.08
N PRO A 2 8.51 17.03 -0.88
CA PRO A 2 8.54 15.60 -0.57
C PRO A 2 7.49 14.84 -1.38
N ILE A 3 7.89 13.68 -1.87
CA ILE A 3 7.01 12.77 -2.62
C ILE A 3 6.29 11.85 -1.66
N ALA A 4 5.05 11.51 -1.98
CA ALA A 4 4.27 10.53 -1.26
C ALA A 4 3.64 9.50 -2.21
N LEU A 5 3.60 8.25 -1.76
CA LEU A 5 2.85 7.17 -2.39
C LEU A 5 1.44 7.15 -1.80
N LYS A 6 0.43 7.19 -2.67
CA LYS A 6 -0.97 7.11 -2.28
C LYS A 6 -1.38 5.66 -2.08
N GLU A 7 -1.87 5.34 -0.89
CA GLU A 7 -2.41 4.03 -0.53
C GLU A 7 -3.70 4.16 0.29
N TRP A 8 -4.51 3.11 0.36
CA TRP A 8 -5.67 3.11 1.25
C TRP A 8 -5.27 3.42 2.69
N ALA A 9 -6.09 4.17 3.40
CA ALA A 9 -5.79 4.58 4.77
C ALA A 9 -5.53 3.37 5.69
N VAL A 10 -6.27 2.26 5.53
CA VAL A 10 -6.01 1.01 6.26
C VAL A 10 -4.64 0.41 5.93
N THR A 11 -4.24 0.48 4.66
CA THR A 11 -2.91 0.00 4.23
C THR A 11 -1.79 0.86 4.81
N VAL A 12 -1.94 2.19 4.75
CA VAL A 12 -0.97 3.13 5.34
C VAL A 12 -0.81 2.84 6.84
N ARG A 13 -1.92 2.58 7.52
CA ARG A 13 -1.89 2.24 8.93
C ARG A 13 -1.17 0.92 9.19
N ALA A 14 -1.53 -0.14 8.47
CA ALA A 14 -0.91 -1.45 8.61
C ALA A 14 0.62 -1.40 8.32
N LEU A 15 1.03 -0.64 7.31
CA LEU A 15 2.45 -0.38 7.04
C LEU A 15 3.13 0.35 8.20
N ALA A 16 2.48 1.37 8.78
CA ALA A 16 3.02 2.14 9.89
C ALA A 16 3.05 1.36 11.23
N GLU A 17 2.37 0.23 11.32
CA GLU A 17 2.35 -0.66 12.49
C GLU A 17 3.17 -1.94 12.28
N GLY A 18 3.69 -2.18 11.06
CA GLY A 18 4.49 -3.36 10.73
C GLY A 18 3.66 -4.62 10.46
N GLU A 19 2.33 -4.47 10.34
CA GLU A 19 1.39 -5.56 10.01
C GLU A 19 1.34 -5.85 8.51
N GLN A 20 1.80 -4.91 7.70
CA GLN A 20 1.95 -5.04 6.27
C GLN A 20 3.34 -4.61 5.84
N LEU A 21 3.94 -5.32 4.89
CA LEU A 21 5.30 -5.04 4.40
C LEU A 21 5.36 -4.80 2.90
N ILE A 22 4.31 -5.15 2.17
CA ILE A 22 4.28 -5.00 0.72
C ILE A 22 3.11 -4.16 0.24
N THR A 23 3.26 -3.53 -0.92
CA THR A 23 2.12 -2.98 -1.67
C THR A 23 2.03 -3.60 -3.05
N LEU A 24 0.78 -3.70 -3.58
CA LEU A 24 0.48 -4.28 -4.88
C LEU A 24 0.09 -3.17 -5.85
N ARG A 25 0.90 -2.93 -6.88
CA ARG A 25 0.73 -1.83 -7.83
C ARG A 25 0.57 -2.34 -9.26
N LYS A 26 -0.37 -1.76 -10.00
CA LYS A 26 -0.58 -2.12 -11.42
C LYS A 26 -0.74 -0.89 -12.33
N GLY A 27 -0.63 0.29 -11.75
CA GLY A 27 -0.78 1.57 -12.43
C GLY A 27 -2.22 2.06 -12.53
N GLY A 28 -2.40 3.35 -12.36
CA GLY A 28 -3.67 4.06 -12.50
C GLY A 28 -4.03 4.36 -13.95
N ILE A 29 -5.22 4.93 -14.17
CA ILE A 29 -5.70 5.35 -15.49
C ILE A 29 -4.91 6.55 -16.02
N ARG A 30 -4.42 7.40 -15.11
CA ARG A 30 -3.69 8.65 -15.40
C ARG A 30 -2.17 8.52 -15.28
N GLU A 31 -1.66 7.33 -14.98
CA GLU A 31 -0.21 7.12 -15.03
C GLU A 31 0.29 7.09 -16.47
N PRO A 32 1.52 7.58 -16.73
CA PRO A 32 2.14 7.45 -18.05
C PRO A 32 2.10 6.01 -18.52
N GLU A 33 1.72 5.79 -19.78
CA GLU A 33 1.60 4.46 -20.37
C GLU A 33 0.57 3.53 -19.68
N LYS A 34 -0.20 4.04 -18.70
CA LYS A 34 -1.24 3.32 -17.94
C LYS A 34 -0.73 2.12 -17.14
N HIS A 35 0.55 2.06 -16.80
CA HIS A 35 1.14 1.08 -15.90
C HIS A 35 1.95 1.76 -14.78
N PHE A 36 2.17 1.03 -13.69
CA PHE A 36 2.94 1.53 -12.56
C PHE A 36 4.41 1.63 -12.93
N LYS A 37 5.03 2.75 -12.54
CA LYS A 37 6.46 2.97 -12.63
C LYS A 37 6.98 3.35 -11.24
N LEU A 38 8.06 2.71 -10.82
CA LEU A 38 8.76 3.06 -9.60
C LEU A 38 9.68 4.24 -9.90
N ASP A 39 9.18 5.46 -9.67
CA ASP A 39 9.93 6.69 -9.92
C ASP A 39 10.73 7.15 -8.70
N HIS A 40 10.40 6.64 -7.51
CA HIS A 40 10.99 7.05 -6.24
C HIS A 40 11.23 5.84 -5.35
N ASP A 41 12.40 5.76 -4.74
CA ASP A 41 12.82 4.71 -3.80
C ASP A 41 12.55 5.07 -2.33
N ARG A 42 12.28 6.34 -2.05
CA ARG A 42 11.94 6.85 -0.71
C ARG A 42 10.80 7.86 -0.80
N PHE A 43 9.76 7.66 0.01
CA PHE A 43 8.54 8.47 -0.06
C PHE A 43 7.74 8.41 1.24
N PHE A 44 6.89 9.43 1.46
CA PHE A 44 5.89 9.40 2.51
C PHE A 44 4.69 8.52 2.11
N LEU A 45 3.98 8.00 3.10
CA LEU A 45 2.75 7.24 2.89
C LEU A 45 1.55 8.18 3.04
N TYR A 46 0.81 8.38 1.95
CA TYR A 46 -0.36 9.25 1.93
C TYR A 46 -1.64 8.42 1.99
N PRO A 47 -2.45 8.55 3.09
CA PRO A 47 -3.69 7.80 3.23
C PRO A 47 -4.78 8.36 2.31
N THR A 48 -5.37 7.49 1.48
CA THR A 48 -6.57 7.82 0.70
C THR A 48 -7.75 6.97 1.14
N PHE A 49 -8.93 7.55 1.08
CA PHE A 49 -10.21 6.90 1.40
C PHE A 49 -10.99 6.52 0.14
N ASP A 50 -10.57 7.03 -1.02
CA ASP A 50 -11.18 6.71 -2.31
C ASP A 50 -11.06 5.21 -2.61
N HIS A 51 -12.17 4.62 -3.03
CA HIS A 51 -12.28 3.22 -3.40
C HIS A 51 -11.91 2.21 -2.29
N GLN A 52 -11.65 2.68 -1.07
CA GLN A 52 -11.42 1.79 0.06
C GLN A 52 -12.74 1.08 0.43
N ARG A 53 -12.67 -0.25 0.57
CA ARG A 53 -13.82 -1.08 0.88
C ARG A 53 -13.50 -2.01 2.05
N ASN A 54 -14.43 -2.11 3.00
CA ASN A 54 -14.24 -2.95 4.18
C ASN A 54 -14.32 -4.45 3.89
N ASP A 55 -15.12 -4.86 2.89
CA ASP A 55 -15.24 -6.26 2.47
C ASP A 55 -13.98 -6.79 1.75
N LEU A 56 -13.07 -5.90 1.38
CA LEU A 56 -11.78 -6.23 0.77
C LEU A 56 -10.62 -6.23 1.78
N VAL A 57 -10.92 -6.01 3.07
CA VAL A 57 -9.97 -6.14 4.18
C VAL A 57 -10.30 -7.38 4.99
N ARG A 58 -9.29 -8.15 5.38
CA ARG A 58 -9.46 -9.40 6.15
C ARG A 58 -10.21 -9.14 7.45
N GLU A 59 -10.94 -10.13 7.91
CA GLU A 59 -11.72 -10.06 9.15
C GLU A 59 -10.83 -9.71 10.36
N SER A 60 -9.63 -10.28 10.41
CA SER A 60 -8.63 -9.99 11.45
C SER A 60 -8.20 -8.53 11.51
N HIS A 61 -8.34 -7.78 10.40
CA HIS A 61 -7.94 -6.37 10.27
C HIS A 61 -9.13 -5.41 10.14
N GLN A 62 -10.36 -5.88 10.34
CA GLN A 62 -11.55 -5.01 10.35
C GLN A 62 -11.50 -3.91 11.44
N PRO A 63 -10.97 -4.15 12.65
CA PRO A 63 -10.79 -3.08 13.63
C PRO A 63 -9.89 -1.94 13.12
N GLU A 64 -8.91 -2.23 12.25
CA GLU A 64 -8.00 -1.24 11.69
C GLU A 64 -8.69 -0.26 10.75
N LEU A 65 -9.80 -0.64 10.12
CA LEU A 65 -10.61 0.29 9.34
C LEU A 65 -11.14 1.45 10.18
N ARG A 66 -11.54 1.18 11.42
CA ARG A 66 -11.98 2.24 12.35
C ARG A 66 -10.83 3.18 12.69
N ARG A 67 -9.69 2.61 13.03
CA ARG A 67 -8.50 3.38 13.37
C ARG A 67 -7.94 4.15 12.16
N ALA A 68 -8.13 3.62 10.93
CA ALA A 68 -7.73 4.30 9.71
C ALA A 68 -8.50 5.62 9.49
N LEU A 69 -9.75 5.72 9.98
CA LEU A 69 -10.51 6.97 9.93
C LEU A 69 -9.83 8.09 10.73
N GLU A 70 -9.08 7.76 11.78
CA GLU A 70 -8.31 8.72 12.56
C GLU A 70 -7.21 9.44 11.75
N GLU A 71 -6.86 8.91 10.58
CA GLU A 71 -5.92 9.56 9.65
C GLU A 71 -6.55 10.75 8.91
N GLY A 72 -7.88 10.82 8.92
CA GLY A 72 -8.65 11.93 8.37
C GLY A 72 -9.07 12.94 9.42
N VAL A 73 -9.24 14.19 9.01
CA VAL A 73 -9.93 15.24 9.79
C VAL A 73 -11.18 15.62 9.01
N TRP A 74 -12.33 15.41 9.64
CA TRP A 74 -13.65 15.53 9.04
C TRP A 74 -14.37 16.76 9.57
N ASN A 75 -15.07 17.51 8.72
CA ASN A 75 -15.83 18.70 9.17
C ASN A 75 -17.09 18.31 9.93
N ASP A 76 -17.81 17.31 9.40
CA ASP A 76 -19.12 16.88 9.90
C ASP A 76 -19.05 15.68 10.85
N GLY A 77 -17.86 15.45 11.42
CA GLY A 77 -17.58 14.28 12.22
C GLY A 77 -17.09 13.08 11.40
N GLU A 78 -16.52 12.12 12.10
CA GLU A 78 -15.92 10.94 11.49
C GLU A 78 -17.01 10.01 10.92
N PRO A 79 -16.90 9.59 9.64
CA PRO A 79 -17.88 8.68 9.06
C PRO A 79 -17.82 7.30 9.72
N SER A 80 -18.93 6.59 9.72
CA SER A 80 -18.96 5.21 10.18
C SER A 80 -18.15 4.31 9.25
N VAL A 81 -17.48 3.29 9.79
CA VAL A 81 -16.80 2.25 8.99
C VAL A 81 -17.75 1.53 8.02
N THR A 82 -19.06 1.56 8.28
CA THR A 82 -20.04 0.98 7.35
C THR A 82 -20.16 1.76 6.04
N ALA A 83 -19.74 3.03 6.01
CA ALA A 83 -19.71 3.81 4.78
C ALA A 83 -18.77 3.24 3.73
N PHE A 84 -17.73 2.50 4.11
CA PHE A 84 -16.84 1.78 3.18
C PHE A 84 -17.49 0.60 2.45
N ARG A 85 -18.73 0.23 2.77
CA ARG A 85 -19.49 -0.80 2.03
C ARG A 85 -20.04 -0.30 0.71
N VAL A 86 -20.10 1.01 0.53
CA VAL A 86 -20.59 1.63 -0.71
C VAL A 86 -19.47 1.60 -1.76
N GLU A 87 -19.83 1.25 -2.99
CA GLU A 87 -18.90 1.32 -4.11
C GLU A 87 -18.39 2.77 -4.28
N GLY A 88 -17.07 2.92 -4.45
CA GLY A 88 -16.43 4.24 -4.47
C GLY A 88 -15.82 4.68 -3.13
N GLY A 89 -16.17 3.99 -2.03
CA GLY A 89 -15.66 4.31 -0.70
C GLY A 89 -16.39 5.49 -0.06
N ILE A 90 -15.72 6.18 0.86
CA ILE A 90 -16.22 7.39 1.50
C ILE A 90 -15.57 8.64 0.88
N GLN A 91 -16.21 9.77 1.07
CA GLN A 91 -15.65 11.06 0.65
C GLN A 91 -14.31 11.30 1.35
N GLN A 92 -13.35 11.90 0.63
CA GLN A 92 -12.07 12.29 1.21
C GLN A 92 -12.27 13.29 2.37
N PRO A 93 -11.52 13.17 3.47
CA PRO A 93 -11.52 14.17 4.53
C PRO A 93 -10.90 15.48 4.03
N GLU A 94 -11.11 16.57 4.76
CA GLU A 94 -10.43 17.83 4.44
C GLU A 94 -8.92 17.80 4.67
N ARG A 95 -8.49 17.02 5.64
CA ARG A 95 -7.09 16.86 6.00
C ARG A 95 -6.79 15.40 6.32
N VAL A 96 -5.59 14.98 6.01
CA VAL A 96 -5.06 13.67 6.37
C VAL A 96 -3.81 13.80 7.21
N ARG A 97 -3.47 12.76 7.98
CA ARG A 97 -2.25 12.71 8.77
C ARG A 97 -1.22 11.83 8.09
N ILE A 98 -0.08 12.42 7.78
CA ILE A 98 1.11 11.67 7.35
C ILE A 98 1.78 11.13 8.59
N ARG A 99 1.85 9.81 8.71
CA ARG A 99 2.26 9.08 9.90
C ARG A 99 3.58 8.34 9.72
N ALA A 100 3.89 8.00 8.48
CA ALA A 100 5.06 7.20 8.14
C ALA A 100 5.62 7.57 6.77
N TRP A 101 6.86 7.16 6.56
CA TRP A 101 7.51 7.12 5.26
C TRP A 101 8.14 5.75 5.06
N ALA A 102 8.51 5.42 3.84
CA ALA A 102 9.07 4.12 3.49
C ALA A 102 10.21 4.24 2.49
N GLU A 103 11.11 3.26 2.54
CA GLU A 103 12.10 2.96 1.51
C GLU A 103 11.73 1.67 0.80
N VAL A 104 11.97 1.63 -0.51
CA VAL A 104 11.79 0.41 -1.30
C VAL A 104 12.99 -0.49 -1.06
N ALA A 105 12.77 -1.57 -0.32
CA ALA A 105 13.78 -2.60 -0.07
C ALA A 105 13.82 -3.66 -1.18
N GLY A 106 12.69 -3.85 -1.90
CA GLY A 106 12.60 -4.77 -3.03
C GLY A 106 11.47 -4.37 -3.98
N HIS A 107 11.66 -4.66 -5.28
CA HIS A 107 10.66 -4.45 -6.31
C HIS A 107 10.60 -5.68 -7.22
N PHE A 108 9.46 -6.34 -7.22
CA PHE A 108 9.23 -7.58 -7.96
C PHE A 108 8.05 -7.42 -8.91
N THR A 109 8.02 -8.20 -9.96
CA THR A 109 6.88 -8.31 -10.86
C THR A 109 6.37 -9.74 -10.86
N ILE A 110 5.07 -9.91 -10.64
CA ILE A 110 4.45 -11.22 -10.58
C ILE A 110 3.26 -11.32 -11.54
N SER A 111 3.03 -12.53 -12.04
CA SER A 111 1.90 -12.85 -12.92
C SER A 111 1.18 -14.14 -12.48
N ASP A 112 1.74 -14.87 -11.52
CA ASP A 112 1.21 -16.12 -11.01
C ASP A 112 0.29 -15.85 -9.79
N PRO A 113 -0.98 -16.26 -9.81
CA PRO A 113 -1.89 -16.14 -8.68
C PRO A 113 -1.37 -16.82 -7.41
N ARG A 114 -0.65 -17.94 -7.53
CA ARG A 114 -0.08 -18.67 -6.38
C ARG A 114 0.92 -17.82 -5.60
N CYS A 115 1.65 -16.94 -6.29
CA CYS A 115 2.55 -16.00 -5.63
C CYS A 115 1.76 -14.97 -4.79
N VAL A 116 0.63 -14.50 -5.32
CA VAL A 116 -0.25 -13.57 -4.58
C VAL A 116 -0.76 -14.21 -3.31
N ASP A 117 -1.18 -15.47 -3.36
CA ASP A 117 -1.66 -16.21 -2.20
C ASP A 117 -0.55 -16.45 -1.18
N ALA A 118 0.63 -16.85 -1.63
CA ALA A 118 1.78 -17.07 -0.76
C ALA A 118 2.25 -15.78 -0.07
N LEU A 119 2.12 -14.63 -0.73
CA LEU A 119 2.41 -13.31 -0.14
C LEU A 119 1.35 -12.82 0.86
N SER A 120 0.28 -13.59 1.05
CA SER A 120 -0.85 -13.17 1.87
C SER A 120 -0.52 -12.85 3.34
N PRO A 121 0.47 -13.43 4.01
CA PRO A 121 0.86 -13.02 5.37
C PRO A 121 1.37 -11.58 5.49
N PHE A 122 1.79 -10.97 4.38
CA PHE A 122 2.46 -9.67 4.34
C PHE A 122 1.55 -8.52 3.91
N TYR A 123 0.23 -8.76 3.77
CA TYR A 123 -0.75 -7.73 3.45
C TYR A 123 -2.10 -7.97 4.16
N VAL A 124 -2.87 -6.89 4.34
CA VAL A 124 -4.14 -6.91 5.10
C VAL A 124 -5.39 -7.14 4.23
N TRP A 125 -5.26 -7.19 2.92
CA TRP A 125 -6.39 -7.38 2.01
C TRP A 125 -6.86 -8.83 1.97
N THR A 126 -8.08 -9.03 1.48
CA THR A 126 -8.61 -10.36 1.17
C THR A 126 -7.91 -10.95 -0.07
N PRO A 127 -7.86 -12.29 -0.22
CA PRO A 127 -7.38 -12.91 -1.44
C PRO A 127 -8.09 -12.37 -2.69
N ASP A 128 -9.40 -12.22 -2.65
CA ASP A 128 -10.21 -11.66 -3.74
C ASP A 128 -9.71 -10.29 -4.23
N TYR A 129 -9.28 -9.42 -3.32
CA TYR A 129 -8.72 -8.13 -3.70
C TYR A 129 -7.41 -8.30 -4.47
N ALA A 130 -6.52 -9.14 -3.95
CA ALA A 130 -5.22 -9.36 -4.53
C ALA A 130 -5.32 -10.04 -5.90
N GLU A 131 -6.21 -11.04 -6.05
CA GLU A 131 -6.51 -11.71 -7.32
C GLU A 131 -7.10 -10.74 -8.35
N LYS A 132 -8.13 -9.97 -7.96
CA LYS A 132 -8.71 -8.93 -8.82
C LYS A 132 -7.68 -7.90 -9.25
N ARG A 133 -6.73 -7.58 -8.37
CA ARG A 133 -5.62 -6.69 -8.70
C ARG A 133 -4.69 -7.31 -9.74
N LEU A 134 -4.41 -8.60 -9.63
CA LEU A 134 -3.61 -9.35 -10.59
C LEU A 134 -4.33 -9.44 -11.96
N GLU A 135 -5.62 -9.70 -11.96
CA GLU A 135 -6.44 -9.84 -13.17
C GLU A 135 -6.70 -8.51 -13.89
N TRP A 136 -6.73 -7.41 -13.15
CA TRP A 136 -6.93 -6.09 -13.74
C TRP A 136 -5.77 -5.76 -14.70
N LYS A 137 -6.07 -5.36 -15.93
CA LYS A 137 -5.08 -5.14 -16.98
C LYS A 137 -4.10 -6.34 -17.13
N ARG A 138 -4.63 -7.53 -17.38
CA ARG A 138 -3.87 -8.80 -17.44
C ARG A 138 -2.57 -8.76 -18.26
N ARG A 139 -2.46 -7.88 -19.25
CA ARG A 139 -1.26 -7.71 -20.08
C ARG A 139 -0.07 -7.07 -19.35
N HIS A 140 -0.29 -6.49 -18.19
CA HIS A 140 0.74 -5.88 -17.39
C HIS A 140 0.98 -6.71 -16.13
N PRO A 141 2.22 -6.90 -15.70
CA PRO A 141 2.52 -7.62 -14.48
C PRO A 141 1.99 -6.84 -13.25
N LEU A 142 1.79 -7.53 -12.16
CA LEU A 142 1.55 -6.93 -10.86
C LEU A 142 2.91 -6.59 -10.23
N HIS A 143 3.11 -5.34 -9.87
CA HIS A 143 4.29 -4.90 -9.14
C HIS A 143 4.08 -5.11 -7.64
N VAL A 144 5.02 -5.76 -7.01
CA VAL A 144 5.10 -5.94 -5.55
C VAL A 144 6.26 -5.09 -5.07
N LEU A 145 5.98 -4.11 -4.22
CA LEU A 145 7.01 -3.32 -3.55
C LEU A 145 7.14 -3.81 -2.12
N LEU A 146 8.32 -4.30 -1.75
CA LEU A 146 8.71 -4.55 -0.37
C LEU A 146 9.18 -3.23 0.24
N LEU A 147 8.56 -2.81 1.34
CA LEU A 147 8.76 -1.52 1.95
C LEU A 147 9.38 -1.65 3.35
N ARG A 148 10.52 -1.01 3.56
CA ARG A 148 11.04 -0.71 4.88
C ARG A 148 10.37 0.56 5.39
N THR A 149 9.45 0.41 6.33
CA THR A 149 8.63 1.52 6.83
C THR A 149 9.19 2.10 8.12
N TYR A 150 9.10 3.44 8.23
CA TYR A 150 9.55 4.22 9.38
C TYR A 150 8.39 5.07 9.89
N ARG A 151 8.14 5.01 11.19
CA ARG A 151 7.14 5.85 11.86
C ARG A 151 7.75 7.19 12.20
N ILE A 152 7.12 8.28 11.74
CA ILE A 152 7.57 9.62 12.12
C ILE A 152 7.22 9.93 13.57
N PRO A 153 8.05 10.70 14.29
CA PRO A 153 7.85 10.93 15.73
C PRO A 153 6.52 11.62 16.06
N ARG A 154 6.06 12.49 15.16
CA ARG A 154 4.78 13.21 15.29
C ARG A 154 4.07 13.23 13.97
N PRO A 155 2.86 12.63 13.87
CA PRO A 155 2.06 12.68 12.64
C PRO A 155 1.82 14.13 12.21
N VAL A 156 1.95 14.38 10.91
CA VAL A 156 1.80 15.70 10.34
C VAL A 156 0.50 15.80 9.56
N THR A 157 -0.36 16.74 9.96
CA THR A 157 -1.62 16.99 9.27
C THR A 157 -1.37 17.83 8.01
N VAL A 158 -1.83 17.34 6.87
CA VAL A 158 -1.77 18.04 5.57
C VAL A 158 -3.18 18.24 5.03
N LYS A 159 -3.43 19.37 4.37
CA LYS A 159 -4.70 19.64 3.71
C LYS A 159 -4.83 18.76 2.47
N VAL A 160 -5.98 18.11 2.30
CA VAL A 160 -6.30 17.41 1.05
C VAL A 160 -6.60 18.45 -0.01
N LYS A 161 -6.05 18.27 -1.21
CA LYS A 161 -6.22 19.15 -2.35
C LYS A 161 -6.83 18.40 -3.50
N ASP A 162 -7.51 19.10 -4.39
CA ASP A 162 -8.15 18.53 -5.57
C ASP A 162 -7.14 17.77 -6.45
N GLU A 163 -5.92 18.28 -6.54
CA GLU A 163 -4.82 17.63 -7.27
C GLU A 163 -4.41 16.26 -6.68
N TYR A 164 -4.67 16.03 -5.37
CA TYR A 164 -4.41 14.73 -4.72
C TYR A 164 -5.50 13.70 -5.01
N GLY A 165 -6.69 14.13 -5.47
CA GLY A 165 -7.80 13.27 -5.87
C GLY A 165 -7.61 12.57 -7.22
N VAL A 166 -6.58 12.92 -8.01
CA VAL A 166 -6.31 12.25 -9.30
C VAL A 166 -5.88 10.80 -9.11
N CYS A 167 -6.25 9.92 -10.07
CA CYS A 167 -5.87 8.51 -10.09
C CYS A 167 -4.38 8.34 -10.47
N SER A 168 -3.50 8.89 -9.63
CA SER A 168 -2.05 8.74 -9.73
C SER A 168 -1.53 8.08 -8.46
N SER A 169 -0.49 7.26 -8.58
CA SER A 169 0.18 6.63 -7.44
C SER A 169 1.01 7.63 -6.65
N TRP A 170 1.61 8.59 -7.34
CA TRP A 170 2.54 9.55 -6.77
C TRP A 170 1.91 10.94 -6.65
N LEU A 171 2.23 11.64 -5.58
CA LEU A 171 1.88 13.03 -5.37
C LEU A 171 3.00 13.80 -4.65
N GLU A 172 3.05 15.11 -4.86
CA GLU A 172 3.95 16.01 -4.17
C GLU A 172 3.23 16.66 -2.98
N LEU A 173 3.80 16.48 -1.77
CA LEU A 173 3.28 17.15 -0.58
C LEU A 173 3.74 18.62 -0.60
N GLN A 174 2.81 19.55 -0.48
CA GLN A 174 3.13 20.98 -0.44
C GLN A 174 3.60 21.44 0.95
N ARG A 175 4.31 20.57 1.67
CA ARG A 175 4.88 20.84 2.98
C ARG A 175 6.18 20.08 3.11
N GLU A 176 7.24 20.77 3.45
CA GLU A 176 8.52 20.14 3.75
C GLU A 176 8.40 19.21 4.96
N LEU A 177 8.85 17.99 4.78
CA LEU A 177 8.88 16.95 5.80
C LEU A 177 10.25 16.26 5.73
N PRO A 178 10.96 16.15 6.86
CA PRO A 178 12.21 15.39 6.91
C PRO A 178 11.91 13.88 6.93
N PHE A 179 12.77 13.08 6.31
CA PHE A 179 12.76 11.63 6.42
C PHE A 179 13.39 11.18 7.75
N GLU A 180 12.71 11.50 8.84
CA GLU A 180 13.09 11.13 10.21
C GLU A 180 12.06 10.16 10.77
N GLY A 181 12.50 9.17 11.54
CA GLY A 181 11.59 8.21 12.14
C GLY A 181 12.28 7.00 12.72
N THR A 182 11.45 6.15 13.35
CA THR A 182 11.89 4.87 13.89
C THR A 182 11.36 3.75 12.99
N PRO A 183 12.20 2.78 12.60
CA PRO A 183 11.71 1.63 11.83
C PRO A 183 10.61 0.90 12.61
N VAL A 184 9.57 0.46 11.91
CA VAL A 184 8.40 -0.21 12.52
C VAL A 184 8.70 -1.64 12.96
N LEU A 185 9.66 -2.28 12.31
CA LEU A 185 10.23 -3.58 12.69
C LEU A 185 11.72 -3.40 13.01
N SER A 186 12.25 -4.23 13.89
CA SER A 186 13.70 -4.34 14.05
C SER A 186 14.36 -4.85 12.77
N ASP A 187 15.68 -4.62 12.63
CA ASP A 187 16.41 -5.06 11.43
C ASP A 187 16.27 -6.57 11.21
N GLY A 188 16.46 -7.37 12.25
CA GLY A 188 16.35 -8.82 12.14
C GLY A 188 14.92 -9.34 11.86
N GLU A 189 13.87 -8.65 12.28
CA GLU A 189 12.49 -9.00 11.92
C GLU A 189 12.23 -8.67 10.47
N PHE A 190 12.68 -7.51 10.01
CA PHE A 190 12.51 -7.09 8.64
C PHE A 190 13.31 -7.98 7.68
N GLU A 191 14.57 -8.30 7.98
CA GLU A 191 15.43 -9.17 7.16
C GLU A 191 14.80 -10.54 6.95
N ARG A 192 14.30 -11.19 8.01
CA ARG A 192 13.62 -12.49 7.91
C ARG A 192 12.39 -12.42 7.00
N ALA A 193 11.55 -11.39 7.17
CA ALA A 193 10.37 -11.22 6.34
C ALA A 193 10.73 -10.89 4.87
N ALA A 194 11.78 -10.11 4.66
CA ALA A 194 12.29 -9.79 3.33
C ALA A 194 12.81 -11.05 2.60
N GLU A 195 13.59 -11.88 3.27
CA GLU A 195 14.08 -13.15 2.72
C GLU A 195 12.92 -14.09 2.32
N GLU A 196 11.86 -14.16 3.13
CA GLU A 196 10.66 -14.94 2.83
C GLU A 196 9.92 -14.40 1.61
N ILE A 197 9.69 -13.08 1.55
CA ILE A 197 9.03 -12.42 0.41
C ILE A 197 9.85 -12.61 -0.88
N GLU A 198 11.17 -12.46 -0.81
CA GLU A 198 12.06 -12.67 -1.96
C GLU A 198 12.05 -14.14 -2.42
N GLY A 199 12.02 -15.09 -1.49
CA GLY A 199 11.89 -16.51 -1.79
C GLY A 199 10.61 -16.80 -2.57
N ILE A 200 9.46 -16.34 -2.08
CA ILE A 200 8.15 -16.50 -2.72
C ILE A 200 8.14 -15.88 -4.13
N THR A 201 8.66 -14.67 -4.28
CA THR A 201 8.65 -13.97 -5.57
C THR A 201 9.61 -14.58 -6.59
N ARG A 202 10.71 -15.16 -6.13
CA ARG A 202 11.70 -15.86 -6.98
C ARG A 202 11.16 -17.19 -7.50
N GLU A 203 10.52 -17.98 -6.66
CA GLU A 203 9.91 -19.25 -7.05
C GLU A 203 8.81 -19.05 -8.11
N ALA A 204 8.00 -18.03 -7.96
CA ALA A 204 6.94 -17.71 -8.92
C ALA A 204 7.46 -17.12 -10.25
N SER A 205 8.68 -16.61 -10.27
CA SER A 205 9.33 -16.09 -11.49
C SER A 205 9.99 -17.18 -12.33
N GLN A 206 10.11 -18.42 -11.81
CA GLN A 206 10.63 -19.55 -12.56
C GLN A 206 9.55 -20.09 -13.50
N PRO A 207 9.86 -20.28 -14.80
CA PRO A 207 8.90 -20.89 -15.72
C PRO A 207 8.54 -22.31 -15.25
N LEU A 208 7.25 -22.61 -15.19
CA LEU A 208 6.72 -23.93 -14.90
C LEU A 208 7.29 -24.93 -15.91
N GLY A 209 8.21 -25.82 -15.46
CA GLY A 209 8.61 -26.99 -16.21
C GLY A 209 9.97 -26.92 -16.90
N GLN A 210 11.05 -26.92 -16.12
CA GLN A 210 12.20 -27.72 -16.50
C GLN A 210 12.37 -28.83 -15.46
N PRO A 211 12.31 -30.12 -15.85
CA PRO A 211 12.66 -31.19 -14.94
C PRO A 211 14.12 -31.00 -14.52
N VAL A 212 14.37 -31.05 -13.23
CA VAL A 212 15.71 -31.16 -12.68
C VAL A 212 16.28 -32.45 -13.28
N LEU A 213 17.20 -32.31 -14.23
CA LEU A 213 18.01 -33.44 -14.68
C LEU A 213 18.94 -33.81 -13.50
N VAL A 214 18.63 -34.93 -12.89
CA VAL A 214 19.49 -35.62 -11.91
C VAL A 214 20.69 -36.21 -12.64
#